data_735b67bca876c051f2a238c2a457db1e
#
_entry.id   735b67bca876c051f2a238c2a457db1e
#
_cell.length_a   1.000
_cell.length_b   1.000
_cell.length_c   1.000
_cell.angle_alpha   90.00
_cell.angle_beta   90.00
_cell.angle_gamma   90.00
#
_symmetry.space_group_name_H-M   'P 1'
#
loop_
_entity.id
_entity.type
_entity.pdbx_description
1 polymer ?
#
loop_
_entity_poly.entity_id
_entity_poly.type
_entity_poly.pdbx_seq_one_letter_code
_entity_poly.pdbx_strand_id
1 'polypeptide(L)'
;MGSGWRIIKAKHAATAFSGEGARLYGGRWNSPGVAMVYLSEHRSLGALEILVHTRPLTFLDSYQAFFAEWDDALQETLSSLPGLWKAEPPGIATMQIGDQWVREKRSAVLVVPSVLIPEERNFVMNPAHTDFRKIAIHDRGKFALDARLLNR
;
A
#
# COMPACT_ATOMS: atom_id res chain seq x y z
N MET A 1 -10.70 -9.84 -11.93
CA MET A 1 -9.35 -9.24 -11.92
C MET A 1 -9.25 -8.18 -10.83
N GLY A 2 -8.22 -8.29 -10.00
CA GLY A 2 -7.88 -7.25 -9.05
C GLY A 2 -6.91 -6.25 -9.68
N SER A 3 -6.95 -5.01 -9.22
CA SER A 3 -5.99 -3.99 -9.65
C SER A 3 -5.80 -2.92 -8.58
N GLY A 4 -4.67 -2.27 -8.60
CA GLY A 4 -4.36 -1.21 -7.65
C GLY A 4 -3.23 -0.33 -8.12
N TRP A 5 -3.07 0.80 -7.43
CA TRP A 5 -2.10 1.82 -7.73
C TRP A 5 -1.11 1.99 -6.59
N ARG A 6 0.16 2.08 -6.94
CA ARG A 6 1.22 2.47 -6.03
C ARG A 6 1.85 3.76 -6.51
N ILE A 7 1.83 4.79 -5.67
CA ILE A 7 2.46 6.07 -5.96
C ILE A 7 3.59 6.24 -4.97
N ILE A 8 4.80 6.42 -5.47
CA ILE A 8 6.02 6.44 -4.66
C ILE A 8 6.94 7.56 -5.15
N LYS A 9 7.79 8.05 -4.26
CA LYS A 9 8.82 9.02 -4.67
C LYS A 9 9.67 8.42 -5.77
N ALA A 10 9.93 9.21 -6.81
CA ALA A 10 10.66 8.74 -8.00
C ALA A 10 12.04 8.17 -7.67
N LYS A 11 12.71 8.69 -6.61
CA LYS A 11 14.00 8.18 -6.16
C LYS A 11 13.94 6.72 -5.65
N HIS A 12 12.75 6.21 -5.33
CA HIS A 12 12.54 4.84 -4.86
C HIS A 12 11.88 3.95 -5.93
N ALA A 13 11.72 4.46 -7.16
CA ALA A 13 11.00 3.73 -8.22
C ALA A 13 11.60 2.36 -8.53
N ALA A 14 12.93 2.24 -8.53
CA ALA A 14 13.61 0.98 -8.85
C ALA A 14 13.28 -0.16 -7.87
N THR A 15 12.92 0.17 -6.62
CA THR A 15 12.59 -0.79 -5.57
C THR A 15 11.15 -0.66 -5.09
N ALA A 16 10.26 -0.14 -5.95
CA ALA A 16 8.89 0.20 -5.59
C ALA A 16 8.09 -0.98 -5.02
N PHE A 17 8.41 -2.21 -5.43
CA PHE A 17 7.69 -3.42 -5.01
C PHE A 17 8.55 -4.37 -4.17
N SER A 18 9.63 -3.88 -3.58
CA SER A 18 10.48 -4.69 -2.69
C SER A 18 9.87 -4.90 -1.30
N GLY A 19 8.99 -4.00 -0.86
CA GLY A 19 8.43 -4.00 0.49
C GLY A 19 9.40 -3.49 1.56
N GLU A 20 10.53 -2.93 1.16
CA GLU A 20 11.61 -2.55 2.07
C GLU A 20 11.26 -1.37 2.96
N GLY A 21 10.55 -0.37 2.43
CA GLY A 21 10.11 0.78 3.23
C GLY A 21 9.23 0.36 4.40
N ALA A 22 8.24 -0.48 4.13
CA ALA A 22 7.36 -1.00 5.18
C ALA A 22 8.12 -1.93 6.14
N ARG A 23 9.08 -2.70 5.63
CA ARG A 23 9.93 -3.55 6.49
C ARG A 23 10.73 -2.73 7.49
N LEU A 24 11.22 -1.57 7.09
CA LEU A 24 12.04 -0.71 7.96
C LEU A 24 11.20 0.03 8.99
N TYR A 25 10.06 0.57 8.58
CA TYR A 25 9.30 1.52 9.40
C TYR A 25 7.97 0.99 9.93
N GLY A 26 7.49 -0.13 9.39
CA GLY A 26 6.16 -0.63 9.69
C GLY A 26 5.07 0.17 8.99
N GLY A 27 3.85 -0.29 9.14
CA GLY A 27 2.63 0.34 8.63
C GLY A 27 1.42 -0.20 9.35
N ARG A 28 0.24 0.17 8.92
CA ARG A 28 -0.98 -0.27 9.59
C ARG A 28 -1.10 -1.79 9.65
N TRP A 29 -0.68 -2.48 8.58
CA TRP A 29 -0.88 -3.91 8.44
C TRP A 29 0.41 -4.73 8.57
N ASN A 30 1.52 -4.10 8.97
CA ASN A 30 2.78 -4.82 9.21
C ASN A 30 3.61 -4.20 10.32
N SER A 31 4.29 -5.04 11.07
CA SER A 31 5.30 -4.62 12.03
C SER A 31 6.65 -4.39 11.32
N PRO A 32 7.53 -3.53 11.87
CA PRO A 32 8.91 -3.46 11.40
C PRO A 32 9.56 -4.86 11.38
N GLY A 33 10.25 -5.15 10.29
CA GLY A 33 10.84 -6.47 10.05
C GLY A 33 10.08 -7.31 9.03
N VAL A 34 8.82 -7.00 8.78
CA VAL A 34 7.97 -7.71 7.82
C VAL A 34 7.84 -6.87 6.53
N ALA A 35 8.35 -7.38 5.41
CA ALA A 35 8.23 -6.70 4.13
C ALA A 35 6.78 -6.69 3.64
N MET A 36 6.31 -5.57 3.14
CA MET A 36 4.95 -5.42 2.65
C MET A 36 4.86 -4.27 1.66
N VAL A 37 4.06 -4.44 0.59
CA VAL A 37 3.84 -3.41 -0.43
C VAL A 37 2.39 -2.93 -0.31
N TYR A 38 2.20 -1.61 -0.22
CA TYR A 38 0.87 -1.00 -0.05
C TYR A 38 0.42 -0.36 -1.36
N LEU A 39 -0.83 -0.64 -1.77
CA LEU A 39 -1.46 -0.06 -2.94
C LEU A 39 -2.84 0.51 -2.57
N SER A 40 -3.33 1.41 -3.41
CA SER A 40 -4.67 1.98 -3.29
C SER A 40 -5.53 1.58 -4.49
N GLU A 41 -6.84 1.49 -4.30
CA GLU A 41 -7.79 1.13 -5.36
C GLU A 41 -7.77 2.13 -6.52
N HIS A 42 -7.59 3.41 -6.21
CA HIS A 42 -7.57 4.50 -7.18
C HIS A 42 -6.33 5.38 -7.01
N ARG A 43 -5.92 6.03 -8.09
CA ARG A 43 -4.81 7.01 -8.02
C ARG A 43 -5.15 8.16 -7.07
N SER A 44 -6.41 8.61 -7.05
CA SER A 44 -6.85 9.67 -6.16
C SER A 44 -6.72 9.28 -4.69
N LEU A 45 -7.05 8.04 -4.34
CA LEU A 45 -6.83 7.54 -2.99
C LEU A 45 -5.33 7.50 -2.65
N GLY A 46 -4.52 7.05 -3.59
CA GLY A 46 -3.05 7.08 -3.44
C GLY A 46 -2.51 8.49 -3.20
N ALA A 47 -3.06 9.48 -3.88
CA ALA A 47 -2.69 10.88 -3.69
C ALA A 47 -3.07 11.36 -2.28
N LEU A 48 -4.26 11.01 -1.79
CA LEU A 48 -4.69 11.34 -0.43
C LEU A 48 -3.77 10.71 0.62
N GLU A 49 -3.35 9.47 0.41
CA GLU A 49 -2.40 8.79 1.30
C GLU A 49 -1.07 9.56 1.38
N ILE A 50 -0.56 10.05 0.25
CA ILE A 50 0.65 10.87 0.23
C ILE A 50 0.44 12.14 1.05
N LEU A 51 -0.68 12.85 0.86
CA LEU A 51 -0.96 14.11 1.55
C LEU A 51 -1.03 13.93 3.07
N VAL A 52 -1.51 12.79 3.53
CA VAL A 52 -1.66 12.52 4.97
C VAL A 52 -0.36 12.06 5.61
N HIS A 53 0.42 11.23 4.91
CA HIS A 53 1.60 10.58 5.49
C HIS A 53 2.93 11.31 5.23
N THR A 54 2.97 12.21 4.25
CA THR A 54 4.21 12.90 3.88
C THR A 54 4.22 14.32 4.42
N ARG A 55 5.16 14.61 5.31
CA ARG A 55 5.34 15.97 5.86
C ARG A 55 6.83 16.26 6.06
N PRO A 56 7.30 17.45 5.66
CA PRO A 56 6.59 18.42 4.80
C PRO A 56 6.50 17.93 3.36
N LEU A 57 5.41 18.29 2.68
CA LEU A 57 5.32 18.12 1.23
C LEU A 57 6.12 19.24 0.57
N THR A 58 7.05 18.89 -0.31
CA THR A 58 7.82 19.85 -1.05
C THR A 58 7.51 19.74 -2.54
N PHE A 59 7.55 20.90 -3.24
CA PHE A 59 7.41 20.92 -4.70
C PHE A 59 8.55 20.18 -5.41
N LEU A 60 9.63 19.93 -4.69
CA LEU A 60 10.81 19.25 -5.22
C LEU A 60 10.66 17.73 -5.25
N ASP A 61 9.70 17.18 -4.49
CA ASP A 61 9.44 15.75 -4.52
C ASP A 61 8.71 15.38 -5.81
N SER A 62 9.32 14.53 -6.60
CA SER A 62 8.68 13.94 -7.76
C SER A 62 8.22 12.52 -7.43
N TYR A 63 7.06 12.14 -7.98
CA TYR A 63 6.44 10.85 -7.75
C TYR A 63 6.31 10.09 -9.05
N GLN A 64 6.23 8.77 -8.92
CA GLN A 64 6.00 7.85 -10.03
C GLN A 64 4.86 6.93 -9.67
N ALA A 65 3.98 6.66 -10.63
CA ALA A 65 2.83 5.80 -10.45
C ALA A 65 3.06 4.46 -11.10
N PHE A 66 2.65 3.41 -10.41
CA PHE A 66 2.64 2.03 -10.91
C PHE A 66 1.23 1.48 -10.83
N PHE A 67 0.83 0.75 -11.85
CA PHE A 67 -0.42 0.03 -11.89
C PHE A 67 -0.16 -1.46 -11.82
N ALA A 68 -0.80 -2.15 -10.89
CA ALA A 68 -0.65 -3.59 -10.73
C ALA A 68 -1.99 -4.27 -11.00
N GLU A 69 -1.94 -5.43 -11.67
CA GLU A 69 -3.11 -6.25 -11.97
C GLU A 69 -2.82 -7.70 -11.60
N TRP A 70 -3.85 -8.39 -11.13
CA TRP A 70 -3.73 -9.79 -10.72
C TRP A 70 -5.06 -10.53 -10.86
N ASP A 71 -4.97 -11.84 -10.98
CA ASP A 71 -6.14 -12.72 -10.95
C ASP A 71 -6.75 -12.70 -9.55
N ASP A 72 -8.08 -12.74 -9.47
CA ASP A 72 -8.79 -12.77 -8.19
C ASP A 72 -8.38 -13.96 -7.31
N ALA A 73 -7.90 -15.04 -7.90
CA ALA A 73 -7.40 -16.21 -7.16
C ALA A 73 -6.14 -15.88 -6.31
N LEU A 74 -5.44 -14.78 -6.61
CA LEU A 74 -4.24 -14.37 -5.86
C LEU A 74 -4.56 -13.51 -4.64
N GLN A 75 -5.83 -13.16 -4.43
CA GLN A 75 -6.21 -12.27 -3.33
C GLN A 75 -7.13 -12.93 -2.32
N GLU A 76 -7.02 -12.45 -1.11
CA GLU A 76 -7.91 -12.75 0.01
C GLU A 76 -8.46 -11.43 0.52
N THR A 77 -9.74 -11.39 0.86
CA THR A 77 -10.35 -10.21 1.47
C THR A 77 -10.43 -10.40 2.98
N LEU A 78 -9.98 -9.40 3.72
CA LEU A 78 -10.06 -9.43 5.17
C LEU A 78 -11.53 -9.52 5.60
N SER A 79 -11.86 -10.54 6.38
CA SER A 79 -13.26 -10.86 6.72
C SER A 79 -13.80 -10.09 7.93
N SER A 80 -12.92 -9.65 8.82
CA SER A 80 -13.32 -8.90 10.02
C SER A 80 -12.24 -7.91 10.42
N LEU A 81 -12.65 -6.82 11.06
CA LEU A 81 -11.78 -5.75 11.49
C LEU A 81 -11.78 -5.65 13.02
N PRO A 82 -10.62 -5.45 13.67
CA PRO A 82 -10.60 -5.15 15.10
C PRO A 82 -11.27 -3.80 15.38
N GLY A 83 -11.76 -3.61 16.62
CA GLY A 83 -12.55 -2.43 16.98
C GLY A 83 -11.84 -1.09 16.75
N LEU A 84 -10.51 -1.04 16.90
CA LEU A 84 -9.72 0.18 16.75
C LEU A 84 -8.85 0.15 15.48
N TRP A 85 -9.34 -0.44 14.41
CA TRP A 85 -8.56 -0.59 13.20
C TRP A 85 -8.17 0.74 12.53
N LYS A 86 -8.90 1.84 12.85
CA LYS A 86 -8.60 3.18 12.34
C LYS A 86 -7.66 3.99 13.23
N ALA A 87 -7.18 3.42 14.34
CA ALA A 87 -6.36 4.15 15.28
C ALA A 87 -5.15 4.81 14.62
N GLU A 88 -4.82 6.03 15.05
CA GLU A 88 -3.65 6.77 14.56
C GLU A 88 -2.85 7.28 15.78
N PRO A 89 -1.59 6.85 15.93
CA PRO A 89 -0.88 5.91 15.05
C PRO A 89 -1.50 4.50 15.06
N PRO A 90 -1.18 3.68 14.03
CA PRO A 90 -1.72 2.32 13.95
C PRO A 90 -1.41 1.50 15.19
N GLY A 91 -2.41 0.75 15.64
CA GLY A 91 -2.26 -0.14 16.79
C GLY A 91 -1.68 -1.50 16.41
N ILE A 92 -1.41 -2.29 17.45
CA ILE A 92 -0.83 -3.63 17.30
C ILE A 92 -1.78 -4.62 16.58
N ALA A 93 -3.09 -4.46 16.78
CA ALA A 93 -4.06 -5.44 16.28
C ALA A 93 -4.06 -5.58 14.76
N THR A 94 -4.01 -4.45 14.03
CA THR A 94 -3.95 -4.48 12.56
C THR A 94 -2.60 -4.97 12.06
N MET A 95 -1.51 -4.60 12.73
CA MET A 95 -0.17 -5.11 12.39
C MET A 95 -0.11 -6.63 12.52
N GLN A 96 -0.66 -7.18 13.60
CA GLN A 96 -0.67 -8.63 13.83
C GLN A 96 -1.46 -9.38 12.75
N ILE A 97 -2.57 -8.81 12.27
CA ILE A 97 -3.36 -9.42 11.20
C ILE A 97 -2.52 -9.57 9.93
N GLY A 98 -1.85 -8.52 9.50
CA GLY A 98 -1.02 -8.56 8.30
C GLY A 98 0.23 -9.43 8.47
N ASP A 99 0.88 -9.34 9.63
CA ASP A 99 2.05 -10.17 9.94
C ASP A 99 1.70 -11.67 9.90
N GLN A 100 0.55 -12.04 10.47
CA GLN A 100 0.08 -13.42 10.46
C GLN A 100 -0.23 -13.90 9.05
N TRP A 101 -0.90 -13.04 8.25
CA TRP A 101 -1.19 -13.35 6.85
C TRP A 101 0.10 -13.63 6.06
N VAL A 102 1.14 -12.82 6.25
CA VAL A 102 2.46 -13.03 5.64
C VAL A 102 3.09 -14.34 6.12
N ARG A 103 3.11 -14.55 7.43
CA ARG A 103 3.73 -15.74 8.03
C ARG A 103 3.08 -17.02 7.57
N GLU A 104 1.76 -17.02 7.42
CA GLU A 104 1.00 -18.19 6.96
C GLU A 104 1.02 -18.37 5.45
N LYS A 105 1.60 -17.41 4.70
CA LYS A 105 1.71 -17.46 3.22
C LYS A 105 0.37 -17.70 2.53
N ARG A 106 -0.69 -17.06 3.03
CA ARG A 106 -2.07 -17.35 2.60
C ARG A 106 -2.35 -16.93 1.16
N SER A 107 -1.93 -15.72 0.78
CA SER A 107 -2.15 -15.18 -0.57
C SER A 107 -1.10 -14.13 -0.91
N ALA A 108 -0.96 -13.80 -2.20
CA ALA A 108 -0.04 -12.76 -2.61
C ALA A 108 -0.58 -11.36 -2.29
N VAL A 109 -1.91 -11.20 -2.29
CA VAL A 109 -2.59 -9.92 -2.05
C VAL A 109 -3.63 -10.09 -0.94
N LEU A 110 -3.68 -9.13 -0.02
CA LEU A 110 -4.74 -9.02 0.99
C LEU A 110 -5.49 -7.71 0.73
N VAL A 111 -6.81 -7.83 0.59
CA VAL A 111 -7.69 -6.67 0.41
C VAL A 111 -8.11 -6.16 1.78
N VAL A 112 -7.86 -4.87 2.04
CA VAL A 112 -8.17 -4.21 3.30
C VAL A 112 -8.91 -2.90 3.03
N PRO A 113 -9.70 -2.37 3.97
CA PRO A 113 -10.32 -1.08 3.77
C PRO A 113 -9.31 0.05 3.92
N SER A 114 -9.55 1.17 3.24
CA SER A 114 -8.81 2.41 3.48
C SER A 114 -9.29 3.06 4.77
N VAL A 115 -8.37 3.58 5.57
CA VAL A 115 -8.73 4.37 6.75
C VAL A 115 -9.25 5.75 6.34
N LEU A 116 -8.72 6.30 5.26
CA LEU A 116 -9.12 7.63 4.78
C LEU A 116 -10.51 7.62 4.16
N ILE A 117 -10.80 6.63 3.34
CA ILE A 117 -12.09 6.45 2.66
C ILE A 117 -12.51 4.99 2.89
N PRO A 118 -13.21 4.68 3.99
CA PRO A 118 -13.51 3.28 4.35
C PRO A 118 -14.34 2.51 3.31
N GLU A 119 -15.03 3.20 2.43
CA GLU A 119 -15.79 2.62 1.34
C GLU A 119 -14.90 2.18 0.17
N GLU A 120 -13.65 2.62 0.14
CA GLU A 120 -12.67 2.24 -0.86
C GLU A 120 -11.66 1.28 -0.27
N ARG A 121 -10.98 0.53 -1.14
CA ARG A 121 -10.06 -0.52 -0.74
C ARG A 121 -8.60 -0.07 -0.87
N ASN A 122 -7.80 -0.55 0.07
CA ASN A 122 -6.36 -0.63 -0.08
C ASN A 122 -5.99 -2.10 -0.27
N PHE A 123 -4.80 -2.34 -0.83
CA PHE A 123 -4.27 -3.68 -1.00
C PHE A 123 -2.90 -3.73 -0.36
N VAL A 124 -2.60 -4.85 0.29
CA VAL A 124 -1.24 -5.12 0.74
C VAL A 124 -0.75 -6.37 0.03
N MET A 125 0.50 -6.35 -0.40
CA MET A 125 1.12 -7.46 -1.10
C MET A 125 2.26 -8.02 -0.28
N ASN A 126 2.37 -9.35 -0.31
CA ASN A 126 3.52 -10.04 0.26
C ASN A 126 4.55 -10.31 -0.85
N PRO A 127 5.63 -9.52 -0.94
CA PRO A 127 6.60 -9.69 -2.03
C PRO A 127 7.37 -11.02 -1.96
N ALA A 128 7.33 -11.70 -0.83
CA ALA A 128 7.97 -13.02 -0.67
C ALA A 128 7.04 -14.19 -1.01
N HIS A 129 5.76 -13.94 -1.29
CA HIS A 129 4.84 -15.01 -1.66
C HIS A 129 5.19 -15.61 -3.02
N THR A 130 5.06 -16.93 -3.17
CA THR A 130 5.42 -17.60 -4.44
C THR A 130 4.63 -17.10 -5.63
N ASP A 131 3.38 -16.66 -5.42
CA ASP A 131 2.51 -16.15 -6.47
C ASP A 131 2.70 -14.65 -6.75
N PHE A 132 3.54 -13.97 -5.99
CA PHE A 132 3.82 -12.54 -6.24
C PHE A 132 4.30 -12.30 -7.69
N ARG A 133 5.09 -13.21 -8.23
CA ARG A 133 5.60 -13.14 -9.62
C ARG A 133 4.50 -13.18 -10.68
N LYS A 134 3.29 -13.58 -10.33
CA LYS A 134 2.14 -13.62 -11.24
C LYS A 134 1.41 -12.29 -11.34
N ILE A 135 1.76 -11.33 -10.50
CA ILE A 135 1.19 -9.98 -10.53
C ILE A 135 1.86 -9.21 -11.66
N ALA A 136 1.07 -8.63 -12.56
CA ALA A 136 1.56 -7.78 -13.62
C ALA A 136 1.74 -6.36 -13.09
N ILE A 137 2.94 -5.81 -13.21
CA ILE A 137 3.28 -4.47 -12.72
C ILE A 137 3.66 -3.60 -13.91
N HIS A 138 2.99 -2.46 -14.05
CA HIS A 138 3.17 -1.51 -15.14
C HIS A 138 3.64 -0.17 -14.62
N ASP A 139 4.76 0.31 -15.12
CA ASP A 139 5.22 1.67 -14.85
C ASP A 139 4.35 2.64 -15.65
N ARG A 140 3.67 3.55 -14.97
CA ARG A 140 2.81 4.56 -15.59
C ARG A 140 3.45 5.95 -15.60
N GLY A 141 4.73 6.03 -15.25
CA GLY A 141 5.52 7.24 -15.37
C GLY A 141 5.26 8.25 -14.26
N LYS A 142 5.65 9.48 -14.54
CA LYS A 142 5.59 10.56 -13.58
C LYS A 142 4.17 10.85 -13.13
N PHE A 143 4.00 11.02 -11.82
CA PHE A 143 2.77 11.46 -11.19
C PHE A 143 3.02 12.78 -10.48
N ALA A 144 2.25 13.82 -10.84
CA ALA A 144 2.39 15.16 -10.25
C ALA A 144 1.15 15.48 -9.40
N LEU A 145 1.40 15.94 -8.17
CA LEU A 145 0.34 16.51 -7.33
C LEU A 145 0.06 17.93 -7.79
N ASP A 146 -1.23 18.30 -7.84
CA ASP A 146 -1.63 19.67 -8.12
C ASP A 146 -1.10 20.59 -7.02
N ALA A 147 -0.49 21.71 -7.40
CA ALA A 147 0.14 22.65 -6.47
C ALA A 147 -0.83 23.16 -5.39
N ARG A 148 -2.12 23.25 -5.70
CA ARG A 148 -3.15 23.68 -4.76
C ARG A 148 -3.30 22.75 -3.56
N LEU A 149 -2.98 21.48 -3.74
CA LEU A 149 -3.02 20.48 -2.64
C LEU A 149 -1.86 20.66 -1.66
N LEU A 150 -0.77 21.29 -2.09
CA LEU A 150 0.46 21.42 -1.30
C LEU A 150 0.48 22.64 -0.37
N ASN A 151 -0.46 23.57 -0.54
CA ASN A 151 -0.52 24.84 0.19
C ASN A 151 -1.54 24.85 1.33
N ARG A 152 -1.79 23.70 1.96
CA ARG A 152 -2.80 23.58 3.01
C ARG A 152 -2.20 23.22 4.36
#